data_32f16e4523294443e63cc90260a4d832
#
_entry.id   32f16e4523294443e63cc90260a4d832
#
_cell.length_a   1.000
_cell.length_b   1.000
_cell.length_c   1.000
_cell.angle_alpha   90.00
_cell.angle_beta   90.00
_cell.angle_gamma   90.00
#
_symmetry.space_group_name_H-M   'P 1'
#
loop_
_entity.id
_entity.type
_entity.pdbx_description
1 polymer ?
#
loop_
_entity_poly.entity_id
_entity_poly.type
_entity_poly.pdbx_seq_one_letter_code
_entity_poly.pdbx_strand_id
1 'polypeptide(L)'
;MTKTPTRSRRLATVLMAGLGATLMLLTTPGPALAQQAPETQAASPASVKPAPKGGTSDFRGVNWADPRDNYASDAVVPSGLKVTDSYGTVYRTTEKMVRGFRKNLGANTLRLPINPASVGTTWWKSYRATIDAATASGDKVIVSYWEADSSKDGFVDDPVAWNTMWNTVVREYKHNPRVYFEPMNEPHGYTLDQWVSVTSGWLAQHKDVPRGRVVISGTGYNDNVTGVGAARELRGTLLSLHFYGFWNSYTEQSDWTADLEARIGAYAGRTVIDEAGSPMTVGLNYGAWNGNIYTSYLASVANTARSKGMGLVYWPGLRFGDSYSIESLDSEGNLVDNSATGVALLRWGYGFGTTPPVNDLPPAPPGEVLRGVGSGRCVDVPGFSTANGTQLDLWDCNAGGNQSWNWDTNKQLTVYGNKCMTVGGSGATAGDPVIITDCTGTAAQQWNVNADLSVTSVANPALCLDAAGAGTGNGTSVDVWYCNGGSNQQWTRS
;
A
#
# COMPACT_ATOMS: atom_id res chain seq x y z
N MET A 1 -45.26 35.52 0.66
CA MET A 1 -45.09 36.36 1.85
C MET A 1 -43.70 36.06 2.37
N THR A 2 -42.70 36.66 1.86
CA THR A 2 -41.89 37.80 2.34
C THR A 2 -41.61 37.85 3.82
N LYS A 3 -40.34 37.60 4.17
CA LYS A 3 -39.51 38.50 4.97
C LYS A 3 -38.09 37.95 5.17
N THR A 4 -37.09 38.48 4.49
CA THR A 4 -35.74 38.84 4.96
C THR A 4 -35.84 40.25 5.59
N PRO A 5 -34.83 40.89 6.25
CA PRO A 5 -33.44 40.57 6.55
C PRO A 5 -32.96 41.04 7.95
N THR A 6 -31.70 40.98 8.31
CA THR A 6 -30.83 42.15 8.54
C THR A 6 -29.39 41.82 8.88
N ARG A 7 -28.50 42.53 8.21
CA ARG A 7 -27.04 42.67 8.47
C ARG A 7 -26.79 43.55 9.70
N SER A 8 -25.72 43.34 10.44
CA SER A 8 -25.01 44.40 11.13
C SER A 8 -23.49 44.28 10.96
N ARG A 9 -22.90 45.30 10.37
CA ARG A 9 -21.47 45.63 10.33
C ARG A 9 -21.06 46.30 11.64
N ARG A 10 -19.84 46.07 12.12
CA ARG A 10 -19.04 47.09 12.88
C ARG A 10 -17.58 46.95 12.46
N LEU A 11 -17.16 47.90 11.99
CA LEU A 11 -16.15 48.95 11.82
C LEU A 11 -14.85 48.73 12.61
N ALA A 12 -13.79 49.02 11.84
CA ALA A 12 -12.38 49.13 12.19
C ALA A 12 -12.05 50.26 13.14
N THR A 13 -10.90 50.13 13.80
CA THR A 13 -10.17 51.28 14.31
C THR A 13 -8.68 51.07 14.05
N VAL A 14 -8.14 52.01 13.27
CA VAL A 14 -6.72 52.20 12.98
C VAL A 14 -6.13 53.10 14.07
N LEU A 15 -4.97 52.84 14.56
CA LEU A 15 -4.12 53.82 15.25
C LEU A 15 -2.71 53.78 14.68
N MET A 16 -2.30 54.91 14.09
CA MET A 16 -0.92 55.28 13.74
C MET A 16 -0.25 56.02 14.89
N ALA A 17 1.04 55.87 15.03
CA ALA A 17 2.10 56.84 15.35
C ALA A 17 3.33 56.07 15.88
N GLY A 18 4.58 56.38 15.61
CA GLY A 18 5.23 57.57 15.17
C GLY A 18 6.73 57.30 14.88
N LEU A 19 7.28 58.17 14.10
CA LEU A 19 8.69 58.22 13.64
C LEU A 19 9.68 58.43 14.78
N GLY A 20 10.83 57.70 14.69
CA GLY A 20 12.06 58.06 15.41
C GLY A 20 13.24 57.84 14.48
N ALA A 21 13.81 58.93 13.97
CA ALA A 21 15.00 58.94 13.18
C ALA A 21 16.26 58.82 14.08
N THR A 22 17.16 57.92 13.77
CA THR A 22 18.51 57.93 14.37
C THR A 22 19.57 57.64 13.29
N LEU A 23 20.56 58.48 13.34
CA LEU A 23 21.71 58.82 12.51
C LEU A 23 22.53 57.57 12.13
N MET A 24 22.83 57.42 10.83
CA MET A 24 23.79 56.46 10.29
C MET A 24 25.23 56.99 10.45
N LEU A 25 26.07 56.16 11.09
CA LEU A 25 27.52 56.23 10.95
C LEU A 25 27.95 55.16 9.94
N LEU A 26 28.51 55.60 8.83
CA LEU A 26 29.13 54.75 7.82
C LEU A 26 30.47 54.24 8.31
N THR A 27 30.59 52.90 8.48
CA THR A 27 31.87 52.22 8.57
C THR A 27 31.99 51.23 7.41
N THR A 28 33.12 51.31 6.70
CA THR A 28 33.48 50.46 5.56
C THR A 28 33.71 49.01 6.02
N PRO A 29 33.24 48.01 5.30
CA PRO A 29 33.54 46.63 5.64
C PRO A 29 34.87 46.16 5.07
N GLY A 30 35.71 45.57 5.94
CA GLY A 30 36.86 44.78 5.55
C GLY A 30 36.45 43.39 4.99
N PRO A 31 37.36 42.65 4.33
CA PRO A 31 37.01 41.40 3.65
C PRO A 31 36.60 40.33 4.66
N ALA A 32 35.37 39.83 4.49
CA ALA A 32 34.85 38.72 5.27
C ALA A 32 35.55 37.42 4.90
N LEU A 33 36.17 36.80 5.89
CA LEU A 33 36.56 35.39 5.83
C LEU A 33 35.30 34.54 5.72
N ALA A 34 35.21 33.73 4.65
CA ALA A 34 34.13 32.76 4.49
C ALA A 34 34.18 31.75 5.64
N GLN A 35 33.25 31.84 6.57
CA GLN A 35 32.99 30.79 7.55
C GLN A 35 32.36 29.62 6.79
N GLN A 36 33.07 28.49 6.77
CA GLN A 36 32.46 27.20 6.35
C GLN A 36 31.28 26.89 7.27
N ALA A 37 30.15 26.63 6.66
CA ALA A 37 28.99 26.09 7.37
C ALA A 37 29.40 24.78 8.08
N PRO A 38 28.91 24.51 9.30
CA PRO A 38 29.18 23.24 9.95
C PRO A 38 28.55 22.12 9.12
N GLU A 39 29.38 21.14 8.74
CA GLU A 39 28.89 19.86 8.20
C GLU A 39 27.92 19.28 9.21
N THR A 40 26.66 19.16 8.80
CA THR A 40 25.65 18.38 9.54
C THR A 40 26.09 16.92 9.50
N GLN A 41 26.76 16.48 10.56
CA GLN A 41 26.99 15.06 10.81
C GLN A 41 25.65 14.35 10.77
N ALA A 42 25.47 13.46 9.79
CA ALA A 42 24.33 12.56 9.75
C ALA A 42 24.26 11.82 11.10
N ALA A 43 23.14 11.97 11.79
CA ALA A 43 22.91 11.29 13.06
C ALA A 43 23.09 9.79 12.84
N SER A 44 24.04 9.19 13.56
CA SER A 44 24.19 7.73 13.60
C SER A 44 22.84 7.09 13.94
N PRO A 45 22.43 6.01 13.25
CA PRO A 45 21.17 5.35 13.55
C PRO A 45 21.17 4.96 15.04
N ALA A 46 20.16 5.46 15.76
CA ALA A 46 19.96 5.12 17.16
C ALA A 46 19.91 3.58 17.29
N SER A 47 20.67 3.03 18.23
CA SER A 47 20.66 1.60 18.50
C SER A 47 19.24 1.15 18.84
N VAL A 48 18.62 0.39 17.95
CA VAL A 48 17.27 -0.11 18.13
C VAL A 48 17.28 -1.12 19.28
N LYS A 49 16.53 -0.83 20.34
CA LYS A 49 16.35 -1.75 21.47
C LYS A 49 15.75 -3.08 20.95
N PRO A 50 16.14 -4.24 21.53
CA PRO A 50 15.46 -5.51 21.25
C PRO A 50 13.96 -5.37 21.47
N ALA A 51 13.15 -6.03 20.63
CA ALA A 51 11.70 -6.02 20.79
C ALA A 51 11.31 -6.44 22.21
N PRO A 52 10.32 -5.78 22.86
CA PRO A 52 9.85 -6.17 24.18
C PRO A 52 9.37 -7.62 24.14
N LYS A 53 9.73 -8.43 25.14
CA LYS A 53 9.15 -9.77 25.31
C LYS A 53 7.72 -9.60 25.79
N GLY A 54 6.76 -9.98 24.97
CA GLY A 54 5.32 -9.81 25.21
C GLY A 54 4.67 -9.02 24.06
N GLY A 55 3.35 -9.04 23.98
CA GLY A 55 2.62 -8.41 22.88
C GLY A 55 2.30 -9.39 21.75
N THR A 56 2.11 -8.87 20.54
CA THR A 56 1.67 -9.65 19.37
C THR A 56 2.80 -9.98 18.38
N SER A 57 4.06 -9.68 18.71
CA SER A 57 5.22 -9.82 17.82
C SER A 57 5.45 -11.22 17.24
N ASP A 58 4.76 -12.23 17.78
CA ASP A 58 4.81 -13.58 17.24
C ASP A 58 3.86 -13.78 16.03
N PHE A 59 3.07 -12.78 15.67
CA PHE A 59 2.33 -12.77 14.40
C PHE A 59 3.22 -12.17 13.31
N ARG A 60 3.91 -13.01 12.59
CA ARG A 60 4.76 -12.65 11.44
C ARG A 60 4.17 -13.32 10.22
N GLY A 61 3.53 -12.56 9.37
CA GLY A 61 2.73 -13.23 8.37
C GLY A 61 2.42 -12.47 7.12
N VAL A 62 1.60 -13.11 6.32
CA VAL A 62 1.10 -12.57 5.07
C VAL A 62 -0.39 -12.89 4.90
N ASN A 63 -1.07 -12.07 4.13
CA ASN A 63 -2.39 -12.37 3.60
C ASN A 63 -2.26 -13.21 2.33
N TRP A 64 -2.97 -14.32 2.24
CA TRP A 64 -3.09 -15.09 1.01
C TRP A 64 -4.49 -14.84 0.44
N ALA A 65 -4.56 -14.00 -0.57
CA ALA A 65 -5.79 -13.35 -0.99
C ALA A 65 -6.37 -13.92 -2.29
N ASP A 66 -7.68 -13.72 -2.45
CA ASP A 66 -8.40 -13.89 -3.71
C ASP A 66 -8.01 -12.76 -4.68
N PRO A 67 -7.87 -13.01 -5.98
CA PRO A 67 -7.57 -11.96 -6.97
C PRO A 67 -8.54 -10.78 -6.99
N ARG A 68 -9.75 -10.94 -6.44
CA ARG A 68 -10.80 -9.91 -6.42
C ARG A 68 -10.71 -8.91 -5.26
N ASP A 69 -9.61 -8.95 -4.50
CA ASP A 69 -9.39 -8.08 -3.34
C ASP A 69 -10.27 -8.44 -2.13
N ASN A 70 -10.74 -7.44 -1.38
CA ASN A 70 -11.46 -7.60 -0.11
C ASN A 70 -12.93 -7.98 -0.26
N TYR A 71 -13.46 -8.01 -1.48
CA TYR A 71 -14.89 -8.17 -1.74
C TYR A 71 -15.18 -9.33 -2.68
N ALA A 72 -16.02 -10.27 -2.25
CA ALA A 72 -16.42 -11.39 -3.08
C ALA A 72 -17.86 -11.79 -2.78
N SER A 73 -18.75 -11.65 -3.77
CA SER A 73 -20.16 -12.07 -3.69
C SER A 73 -20.35 -13.58 -3.83
N ASP A 74 -19.37 -14.30 -4.39
CA ASP A 74 -19.33 -15.75 -4.47
C ASP A 74 -18.18 -16.33 -3.64
N ALA A 75 -17.87 -17.63 -3.82
CA ALA A 75 -16.84 -18.29 -3.04
C ALA A 75 -15.48 -17.65 -3.20
N VAL A 76 -14.80 -17.30 -2.09
CA VAL A 76 -13.42 -16.82 -2.10
C VAL A 76 -12.47 -17.95 -2.44
N VAL A 77 -11.49 -17.66 -3.33
CA VAL A 77 -10.52 -18.63 -3.82
C VAL A 77 -9.12 -17.99 -3.80
N PRO A 78 -8.30 -18.25 -2.79
CA PRO A 78 -6.94 -17.71 -2.72
C PRO A 78 -6.13 -18.01 -3.98
N SER A 79 -5.31 -17.06 -4.39
CA SER A 79 -4.50 -17.12 -5.61
C SER A 79 -3.67 -18.40 -5.70
N GLY A 80 -3.76 -19.08 -6.84
CA GLY A 80 -3.12 -20.38 -7.08
C GLY A 80 -3.99 -21.59 -6.77
N LEU A 81 -5.19 -21.41 -6.19
CA LEU A 81 -6.20 -22.44 -5.99
C LEU A 81 -7.33 -22.31 -7.01
N LYS A 82 -8.14 -23.36 -7.11
CA LYS A 82 -9.37 -23.40 -7.92
C LYS A 82 -10.51 -23.96 -7.08
N VAL A 83 -11.72 -23.43 -7.28
CA VAL A 83 -12.93 -23.90 -6.59
C VAL A 83 -13.23 -25.39 -6.81
N THR A 84 -12.66 -25.97 -7.88
CA THR A 84 -12.80 -27.40 -8.24
C THR A 84 -11.71 -28.28 -7.63
N ASP A 85 -10.73 -27.69 -6.92
CA ASP A 85 -9.64 -28.47 -6.31
C ASP A 85 -10.16 -29.36 -5.20
N SER A 86 -9.60 -30.58 -5.14
CA SER A 86 -9.87 -31.50 -4.04
C SER A 86 -9.21 -31.04 -2.74
N TYR A 87 -9.70 -31.50 -1.61
CA TYR A 87 -9.06 -31.27 -0.30
C TYR A 87 -7.56 -31.60 -0.33
N GLY A 88 -7.19 -32.76 -0.91
CA GLY A 88 -5.78 -33.16 -0.99
C GLY A 88 -4.94 -32.27 -1.89
N THR A 89 -5.52 -31.68 -2.93
CA THR A 89 -4.84 -30.71 -3.80
C THR A 89 -4.62 -29.40 -3.04
N VAL A 90 -5.67 -28.85 -2.42
CA VAL A 90 -5.58 -27.63 -1.61
C VAL A 90 -4.57 -27.80 -0.48
N TYR A 91 -4.60 -28.95 0.22
CA TYR A 91 -3.68 -29.24 1.31
C TYR A 91 -2.21 -29.18 0.86
N ARG A 92 -1.85 -29.91 -0.21
CA ARG A 92 -0.46 -29.92 -0.74
C ARG A 92 -0.03 -28.55 -1.26
N THR A 93 -0.94 -27.83 -1.94
CA THR A 93 -0.65 -26.47 -2.40
C THR A 93 -0.37 -25.56 -1.21
N THR A 94 -1.20 -25.63 -0.18
CA THR A 94 -1.01 -24.82 1.04
C THR A 94 0.31 -25.17 1.75
N GLU A 95 0.65 -26.45 1.90
CA GLU A 95 1.96 -26.83 2.46
C GLU A 95 3.13 -26.23 1.67
N LYS A 96 3.00 -26.16 0.34
CA LYS A 96 4.01 -25.53 -0.52
C LYS A 96 4.09 -24.04 -0.27
N MET A 97 2.93 -23.33 -0.21
CA MET A 97 2.85 -21.90 0.06
C MET A 97 3.45 -21.54 1.42
N VAL A 98 3.02 -22.18 2.50
CA VAL A 98 3.53 -21.85 3.85
C VAL A 98 5.02 -22.17 4.01
N ARG A 99 5.53 -23.21 3.34
CA ARG A 99 6.98 -23.46 3.29
C ARG A 99 7.72 -22.34 2.55
N GLY A 100 7.17 -21.86 1.45
CA GLY A 100 7.73 -20.74 0.68
C GLY A 100 7.77 -19.47 1.51
N PHE A 101 6.64 -19.02 2.05
CA PHE A 101 6.57 -17.85 2.92
C PHE A 101 7.50 -17.94 4.13
N ARG A 102 7.59 -19.13 4.73
CA ARG A 102 8.52 -19.33 5.86
C ARG A 102 9.98 -19.24 5.41
N LYS A 103 10.34 -19.84 4.27
CA LYS A 103 11.70 -19.83 3.74
C LYS A 103 12.14 -18.42 3.37
N ASN A 104 11.30 -17.71 2.64
CA ASN A 104 11.64 -16.41 2.03
C ASN A 104 11.50 -15.27 3.06
N LEU A 105 10.38 -15.22 3.76
CA LEU A 105 10.05 -14.13 4.70
C LEU A 105 10.32 -14.45 6.16
N GLY A 106 10.35 -15.72 6.55
CA GLY A 106 10.33 -16.13 7.97
C GLY A 106 8.92 -16.06 8.57
N ALA A 107 7.89 -16.07 7.72
CA ALA A 107 6.50 -16.02 8.15
C ALA A 107 6.09 -17.28 8.94
N ASN A 108 5.16 -17.10 9.87
CA ASN A 108 4.54 -18.14 10.70
C ASN A 108 3.03 -17.92 10.87
N THR A 109 2.47 -16.99 10.13
CA THR A 109 1.05 -16.59 10.22
C THR A 109 0.50 -16.38 8.81
N LEU A 110 -0.69 -16.93 8.58
CA LEU A 110 -1.43 -16.74 7.34
C LEU A 110 -2.77 -16.10 7.66
N ARG A 111 -3.13 -14.99 7.01
CA ARG A 111 -4.49 -14.44 7.09
C ARG A 111 -5.25 -14.83 5.83
N LEU A 112 -6.44 -15.39 6.02
CA LEU A 112 -7.27 -16.01 4.99
C LEU A 112 -8.67 -15.42 4.99
N PRO A 113 -9.22 -15.05 3.80
CA PRO A 113 -10.59 -14.59 3.68
C PRO A 113 -11.58 -15.75 3.79
N ILE A 114 -12.73 -15.50 4.41
CA ILE A 114 -13.90 -16.38 4.37
C ILE A 114 -15.17 -15.58 4.11
N ASN A 115 -16.16 -16.21 3.53
CA ASN A 115 -17.49 -15.62 3.37
C ASN A 115 -18.58 -16.72 3.41
N PRO A 116 -19.87 -16.34 3.55
CA PRO A 116 -20.96 -17.32 3.54
C PRO A 116 -21.06 -18.14 2.25
N ALA A 117 -20.63 -17.58 1.11
CA ALA A 117 -20.62 -18.29 -0.16
C ALA A 117 -19.53 -19.40 -0.22
N SER A 118 -18.54 -19.34 0.64
CA SER A 118 -17.50 -20.37 0.78
C SER A 118 -17.86 -21.40 1.85
N VAL A 119 -18.14 -20.92 3.07
CA VAL A 119 -18.30 -21.74 4.27
C VAL A 119 -19.63 -22.50 4.26
N GLY A 120 -19.58 -23.82 4.56
CA GLY A 120 -20.77 -24.67 4.55
C GLY A 120 -21.15 -25.21 3.16
N THR A 121 -20.42 -24.83 2.12
CA THR A 121 -20.63 -25.30 0.73
C THR A 121 -19.77 -26.52 0.38
N THR A 122 -19.89 -27.02 -0.84
CA THR A 122 -19.00 -28.07 -1.35
C THR A 122 -17.55 -27.61 -1.38
N TRP A 123 -17.30 -26.35 -1.73
CA TRP A 123 -15.97 -25.77 -1.74
C TRP A 123 -15.33 -25.72 -0.34
N TRP A 124 -16.10 -25.47 0.70
CA TRP A 124 -15.58 -25.47 2.07
C TRP A 124 -14.89 -26.77 2.45
N LYS A 125 -15.39 -27.90 1.94
CA LYS A 125 -14.77 -29.21 2.21
C LYS A 125 -13.32 -29.29 1.72
N SER A 126 -12.99 -28.52 0.67
CA SER A 126 -11.63 -28.39 0.14
C SER A 126 -10.91 -27.17 0.72
N TYR A 127 -11.60 -26.02 0.78
CA TYR A 127 -11.02 -24.76 1.27
C TYR A 127 -10.41 -24.90 2.67
N ARG A 128 -11.09 -25.56 3.58
CA ARG A 128 -10.57 -25.78 4.95
C ARG A 128 -9.20 -26.44 5.01
N ALA A 129 -8.79 -27.11 3.94
CA ALA A 129 -7.44 -27.68 3.86
C ALA A 129 -6.34 -26.59 3.89
N THR A 130 -6.66 -25.34 3.58
CA THR A 130 -5.73 -24.21 3.76
C THR A 130 -5.44 -23.99 5.24
N ILE A 131 -6.45 -24.05 6.09
CA ILE A 131 -6.34 -23.88 7.54
C ILE A 131 -5.66 -25.11 8.16
N ASP A 132 -6.09 -26.31 7.73
CA ASP A 132 -5.58 -27.56 8.25
C ASP A 132 -4.09 -27.75 7.96
N ALA A 133 -3.65 -27.51 6.71
CA ALA A 133 -2.26 -27.63 6.30
C ALA A 133 -1.36 -26.58 6.96
N ALA A 134 -1.81 -25.31 7.02
CA ALA A 134 -1.04 -24.26 7.66
C ALA A 134 -0.85 -24.54 9.16
N THR A 135 -1.91 -24.93 9.88
CA THR A 135 -1.82 -25.22 11.31
C THR A 135 -1.05 -26.52 11.60
N ALA A 136 -1.15 -27.54 10.73
CA ALA A 136 -0.34 -28.75 10.82
C ALA A 136 1.15 -28.46 10.59
N SER A 137 1.47 -27.48 9.75
CA SER A 137 2.84 -26.99 9.55
C SER A 137 3.36 -26.14 10.71
N GLY A 138 2.52 -25.85 11.72
CA GLY A 138 2.87 -25.07 12.90
C GLY A 138 2.56 -23.59 12.80
N ASP A 139 1.96 -23.12 11.71
CA ASP A 139 1.62 -21.72 11.51
C ASP A 139 0.31 -21.33 12.20
N LYS A 140 0.17 -20.05 12.51
CA LYS A 140 -1.10 -19.44 12.91
C LYS A 140 -1.92 -19.13 11.66
N VAL A 141 -3.24 -19.20 11.81
CA VAL A 141 -4.17 -18.78 10.77
C VAL A 141 -5.17 -17.80 11.36
N ILE A 142 -5.29 -16.61 10.79
CA ILE A 142 -6.36 -15.65 11.05
C ILE A 142 -7.39 -15.84 9.94
N VAL A 143 -8.62 -16.20 10.29
CA VAL A 143 -9.73 -16.27 9.34
C VAL A 143 -10.57 -15.00 9.49
N SER A 144 -10.75 -14.27 8.39
CA SER A 144 -11.44 -12.97 8.35
C SER A 144 -12.63 -13.02 7.42
N TYR A 145 -13.79 -12.55 7.89
CA TYR A 145 -14.98 -12.43 7.03
C TYR A 145 -14.82 -11.26 6.06
N TRP A 146 -15.01 -11.56 4.78
CA TRP A 146 -15.07 -10.57 3.71
C TRP A 146 -16.51 -10.33 3.26
N GLU A 147 -16.85 -9.06 3.14
CA GLU A 147 -18.10 -8.55 2.63
C GLU A 147 -18.32 -8.91 1.16
N ALA A 148 -19.55 -8.91 0.69
CA ALA A 148 -19.87 -9.14 -0.71
C ALA A 148 -19.54 -7.92 -1.58
N ASP A 149 -19.03 -8.18 -2.80
CA ASP A 149 -18.74 -7.12 -3.79
C ASP A 149 -19.97 -6.28 -4.18
N SER A 150 -21.16 -6.85 -4.00
CA SER A 150 -22.44 -6.19 -4.32
C SER A 150 -22.84 -5.10 -3.33
N SER A 151 -22.33 -5.11 -2.09
CA SER A 151 -22.63 -4.15 -1.03
C SER A 151 -21.52 -3.12 -0.87
N LYS A 152 -20.34 -3.53 -0.43
CA LYS A 152 -19.18 -2.67 -0.17
C LYS A 152 -19.53 -1.48 0.75
N ASP A 153 -20.38 -1.71 1.72
CA ASP A 153 -20.89 -0.67 2.61
C ASP A 153 -20.33 -0.75 4.01
N GLY A 154 -19.47 -1.73 4.28
CA GLY A 154 -18.80 -1.94 5.55
C GLY A 154 -19.70 -2.49 6.64
N PHE A 155 -20.83 -3.09 6.27
CA PHE A 155 -21.73 -3.82 7.16
C PHE A 155 -21.71 -5.31 6.91
N VAL A 156 -22.17 -6.08 7.88
CA VAL A 156 -22.48 -7.51 7.65
C VAL A 156 -23.70 -7.61 6.74
N ASP A 157 -23.52 -8.13 5.51
CA ASP A 157 -24.54 -8.20 4.47
C ASP A 157 -25.81 -8.92 4.92
N ASP A 158 -25.65 -10.13 5.46
CA ASP A 158 -26.73 -10.98 5.99
C ASP A 158 -26.32 -11.54 7.35
N PRO A 159 -26.86 -11.00 8.44
CA PRO A 159 -26.53 -11.46 9.79
C PRO A 159 -26.87 -12.95 10.04
N VAL A 160 -27.84 -13.52 9.35
CA VAL A 160 -28.21 -14.95 9.50
C VAL A 160 -27.17 -15.84 8.82
N ALA A 161 -26.80 -15.50 7.59
CA ALA A 161 -25.75 -16.20 6.84
C ALA A 161 -24.38 -16.06 7.53
N TRP A 162 -24.03 -14.87 8.01
CA TRP A 162 -22.83 -14.58 8.75
C TRP A 162 -22.75 -15.38 10.06
N ASN A 163 -23.82 -15.43 10.85
CA ASN A 163 -23.87 -16.26 12.05
C ASN A 163 -23.73 -17.76 11.72
N THR A 164 -24.37 -18.22 10.66
CA THR A 164 -24.29 -19.63 10.22
C THR A 164 -22.87 -19.99 9.81
N MET A 165 -22.22 -19.11 9.07
CA MET A 165 -20.81 -19.22 8.70
C MET A 165 -19.92 -19.33 9.95
N TRP A 166 -20.03 -18.37 10.87
CA TRP A 166 -19.21 -18.37 12.08
C TRP A 166 -19.47 -19.58 12.99
N ASN A 167 -20.73 -20.00 13.13
CA ASN A 167 -21.05 -21.23 13.88
C ASN A 167 -20.34 -22.45 13.29
N THR A 168 -20.22 -22.51 11.96
CA THR A 168 -19.52 -23.60 11.27
C THR A 168 -18.02 -23.54 11.53
N VAL A 169 -17.40 -22.40 11.28
CA VAL A 169 -15.96 -22.21 11.45
C VAL A 169 -15.52 -22.39 12.90
N VAL A 170 -16.27 -21.80 13.85
CA VAL A 170 -15.95 -21.94 15.28
C VAL A 170 -16.13 -23.37 15.75
N ARG A 171 -17.19 -24.07 15.34
CA ARG A 171 -17.40 -25.50 15.68
C ARG A 171 -16.21 -26.35 15.23
N GLU A 172 -15.65 -26.09 14.05
CA GLU A 172 -14.52 -26.85 13.49
C GLU A 172 -13.20 -26.49 14.15
N TYR A 173 -12.96 -25.22 14.50
CA TYR A 173 -11.63 -24.73 14.87
C TYR A 173 -11.48 -24.16 16.28
N LYS A 174 -12.53 -24.10 17.10
CA LYS A 174 -12.43 -23.55 18.47
C LYS A 174 -11.40 -24.26 19.34
N HIS A 175 -11.08 -25.52 19.09
CA HIS A 175 -10.09 -26.30 19.82
C HIS A 175 -8.70 -26.26 19.19
N ASN A 176 -8.53 -25.69 17.99
CA ASN A 176 -7.21 -25.51 17.40
C ASN A 176 -6.59 -24.20 17.90
N PRO A 177 -5.54 -24.25 18.75
CA PRO A 177 -4.97 -23.05 19.37
C PRO A 177 -4.25 -22.13 18.36
N ARG A 178 -4.09 -22.55 17.11
CA ARG A 178 -3.42 -21.81 16.05
C ARG A 178 -4.38 -21.06 15.14
N VAL A 179 -5.71 -21.25 15.31
CA VAL A 179 -6.72 -20.56 14.53
C VAL A 179 -7.27 -19.36 15.30
N TYR A 180 -7.24 -18.21 14.70
CA TYR A 180 -7.72 -16.91 15.19
C TYR A 180 -8.92 -16.48 14.35
N PHE A 181 -9.84 -15.75 14.95
CA PHE A 181 -11.13 -15.41 14.36
C PHE A 181 -11.26 -13.89 14.31
N GLU A 182 -11.39 -13.34 13.11
CA GLU A 182 -11.63 -11.93 12.87
C GLU A 182 -13.05 -11.76 12.33
N PRO A 183 -14.00 -11.27 13.15
CA PRO A 183 -15.43 -11.27 12.83
C PRO A 183 -15.79 -10.57 11.53
N MET A 184 -15.06 -9.53 11.15
CA MET A 184 -15.24 -8.83 9.88
C MET A 184 -13.98 -8.05 9.50
N ASN A 185 -13.62 -8.07 8.24
CA ASN A 185 -12.66 -7.20 7.59
C ASN A 185 -13.31 -5.81 7.38
N GLU A 186 -12.63 -4.75 7.77
CA GLU A 186 -12.95 -3.36 7.43
C GLU A 186 -14.42 -2.92 7.67
N PRO A 187 -14.89 -2.92 8.92
CA PRO A 187 -16.29 -2.61 9.26
C PRO A 187 -16.60 -1.10 9.18
N HIS A 188 -16.26 -0.44 8.06
CA HIS A 188 -16.30 1.01 7.90
C HIS A 188 -17.70 1.64 7.89
N GLY A 189 -18.74 0.84 7.71
CA GLY A 189 -20.14 1.30 7.80
C GLY A 189 -20.64 1.52 9.22
N TYR A 190 -20.01 0.87 10.21
CA TYR A 190 -20.45 0.94 11.61
C TYR A 190 -19.87 2.15 12.35
N THR A 191 -20.68 2.75 13.20
CA THR A 191 -20.14 3.59 14.31
C THR A 191 -19.42 2.71 15.33
N LEU A 192 -18.57 3.32 16.18
CA LEU A 192 -17.87 2.58 17.24
C LEU A 192 -18.85 1.78 18.12
N ASP A 193 -19.92 2.40 18.59
CA ASP A 193 -20.89 1.75 19.50
C ASP A 193 -21.60 0.58 18.82
N GLN A 194 -21.96 0.74 17.56
CA GLN A 194 -22.57 -0.32 16.76
C GLN A 194 -21.58 -1.49 16.58
N TRP A 195 -20.32 -1.20 16.22
CA TRP A 195 -19.31 -2.22 16.03
C TRP A 195 -18.98 -2.97 17.32
N VAL A 196 -18.86 -2.26 18.45
CA VAL A 196 -18.70 -2.86 19.77
C VAL A 196 -19.90 -3.75 20.11
N SER A 197 -21.13 -3.37 19.76
CA SER A 197 -22.33 -4.18 19.96
C SER A 197 -22.29 -5.47 19.13
N VAL A 198 -21.96 -5.39 17.84
CA VAL A 198 -21.87 -6.54 16.92
C VAL A 198 -20.81 -7.54 17.44
N THR A 199 -19.63 -7.04 17.76
CA THR A 199 -18.50 -7.89 18.20
C THR A 199 -18.71 -8.46 19.61
N SER A 200 -19.35 -7.73 20.49
CA SER A 200 -19.76 -8.24 21.82
C SER A 200 -20.81 -9.35 21.70
N GLY A 201 -21.75 -9.21 20.76
CA GLY A 201 -22.70 -10.26 20.40
C GLY A 201 -22.00 -11.53 19.92
N TRP A 202 -21.02 -11.37 19.00
CA TRP A 202 -20.22 -12.49 18.51
C TRP A 202 -19.47 -13.19 19.65
N LEU A 203 -18.82 -12.44 20.54
CA LEU A 203 -18.11 -12.98 21.70
C LEU A 203 -19.05 -13.71 22.68
N ALA A 204 -20.27 -13.22 22.89
CA ALA A 204 -21.27 -13.86 23.73
C ALA A 204 -21.78 -15.19 23.13
N GLN A 205 -21.94 -15.23 21.82
CA GLN A 205 -22.35 -16.43 21.08
C GLN A 205 -21.24 -17.50 21.07
N HIS A 206 -19.99 -17.10 20.98
CA HIS A 206 -18.82 -17.98 20.85
C HIS A 206 -17.95 -17.94 22.12
N LYS A 207 -18.54 -17.96 23.28
CA LYS A 207 -17.85 -17.87 24.60
C LYS A 207 -16.82 -18.98 24.84
N ASP A 208 -16.90 -20.08 24.10
CA ASP A 208 -15.95 -21.19 24.16
C ASP A 208 -14.62 -20.86 23.44
N VAL A 209 -14.57 -19.81 22.63
CA VAL A 209 -13.35 -19.32 22.02
C VAL A 209 -12.61 -18.43 23.01
N PRO A 210 -11.35 -18.73 23.37
CA PRO A 210 -10.55 -17.84 24.21
C PRO A 210 -10.45 -16.45 23.57
N ARG A 211 -10.72 -15.40 24.35
CA ARG A 211 -10.70 -14.02 23.84
C ARG A 211 -9.37 -13.63 23.15
N GLY A 212 -8.23 -14.16 23.63
CA GLY A 212 -6.92 -13.95 22.99
C GLY A 212 -6.76 -14.59 21.61
N ARG A 213 -7.78 -15.29 21.12
CA ARG A 213 -7.85 -15.79 19.73
C ARG A 213 -8.91 -15.11 18.88
N VAL A 214 -9.51 -14.04 19.39
CA VAL A 214 -10.42 -13.20 18.63
C VAL A 214 -9.71 -11.90 18.32
N VAL A 215 -9.68 -11.53 17.03
CA VAL A 215 -9.01 -10.33 16.51
C VAL A 215 -10.12 -9.35 16.12
N ILE A 216 -10.23 -8.25 16.83
CA ILE A 216 -11.29 -7.26 16.61
C ILE A 216 -10.76 -6.16 15.70
N SER A 217 -11.41 -5.99 14.58
CA SER A 217 -11.13 -4.93 13.62
C SER A 217 -11.27 -3.56 14.26
N GLY A 218 -10.34 -2.65 13.95
CA GLY A 218 -10.46 -1.24 14.27
C GLY A 218 -11.69 -0.61 13.61
N THR A 219 -12.04 0.59 14.01
CA THR A 219 -13.09 1.35 13.33
C THR A 219 -12.65 1.81 11.95
N GLY A 220 -13.61 2.21 11.10
CA GLY A 220 -13.33 2.57 9.71
C GLY A 220 -12.83 1.35 8.92
N TYR A 221 -11.85 1.55 8.09
CA TYR A 221 -11.16 0.50 7.35
C TYR A 221 -10.09 -0.20 8.20
N ASN A 222 -10.42 -0.61 9.41
CA ASN A 222 -9.49 -1.06 10.48
C ASN A 222 -8.41 -0.01 10.80
N ASP A 223 -8.62 1.23 10.44
CA ASP A 223 -7.60 2.28 10.45
C ASP A 223 -7.34 2.89 11.83
N ASN A 224 -8.15 2.57 12.84
CA ASN A 224 -7.99 3.08 14.20
C ASN A 224 -8.46 2.09 15.27
N VAL A 225 -7.54 1.67 16.14
CA VAL A 225 -7.84 0.71 17.21
C VAL A 225 -8.12 1.35 18.57
N THR A 226 -8.00 2.67 18.70
CA THR A 226 -8.11 3.35 20.01
C THR A 226 -9.49 3.18 20.64
N GLY A 227 -10.55 3.31 19.85
CA GLY A 227 -11.93 3.17 20.30
C GLY A 227 -12.26 1.73 20.73
N VAL A 228 -12.03 0.74 19.86
CA VAL A 228 -12.26 -0.69 20.17
C VAL A 228 -11.34 -1.17 21.28
N GLY A 229 -10.13 -0.64 21.37
CA GLY A 229 -9.17 -0.94 22.43
C GLY A 229 -9.66 -0.47 23.82
N ALA A 230 -10.34 0.67 23.88
CA ALA A 230 -10.91 1.23 25.10
C ALA A 230 -12.21 0.53 25.56
N ALA A 231 -12.93 -0.12 24.64
CA ALA A 231 -14.21 -0.78 24.93
C ALA A 231 -14.03 -1.91 25.96
N ARG A 232 -14.76 -1.81 27.08
CA ARG A 232 -14.66 -2.76 28.20
C ARG A 232 -15.12 -4.16 27.80
N GLU A 233 -16.11 -4.22 26.95
CA GLU A 233 -16.74 -5.42 26.38
C GLU A 233 -15.74 -6.26 25.59
N LEU A 234 -14.74 -5.60 24.96
CA LEU A 234 -13.72 -6.21 24.10
C LEU A 234 -12.39 -6.47 24.81
N ARG A 235 -12.33 -6.38 26.13
CA ARG A 235 -11.11 -6.68 26.89
C ARG A 235 -10.66 -8.12 26.69
N GLY A 236 -9.34 -8.29 26.52
CA GLY A 236 -8.70 -9.60 26.37
C GLY A 236 -8.73 -10.15 24.93
N THR A 237 -9.32 -9.42 23.97
CA THR A 237 -9.18 -9.75 22.55
C THR A 237 -7.91 -9.13 21.98
N LEU A 238 -7.47 -9.61 20.81
CA LEU A 238 -6.52 -8.92 19.96
C LEU A 238 -7.25 -7.81 19.17
N LEU A 239 -6.48 -6.94 18.54
CA LEU A 239 -6.99 -5.84 17.71
C LEU A 239 -6.32 -5.92 16.33
N SER A 240 -7.11 -5.74 15.28
CA SER A 240 -6.66 -5.67 13.90
C SER A 240 -6.50 -4.20 13.49
N LEU A 241 -5.36 -3.87 12.92
CA LEU A 241 -5.06 -2.55 12.37
C LEU A 241 -4.60 -2.68 10.93
N HIS A 242 -5.26 -1.95 10.04
CA HIS A 242 -4.82 -1.74 8.66
C HIS A 242 -4.16 -0.36 8.55
N PHE A 243 -3.11 -0.27 7.77
CA PHE A 243 -2.43 1.00 7.53
C PHE A 243 -1.80 1.00 6.14
N TYR A 244 -2.08 2.04 5.34
CA TYR A 244 -1.66 2.08 3.94
C TYR A 244 -1.03 3.41 3.53
N GLY A 245 -0.01 3.32 2.64
CA GLY A 245 0.74 4.46 2.16
C GLY A 245 -0.03 5.39 1.20
N PHE A 246 -1.17 4.96 0.66
CA PHE A 246 -2.01 5.80 -0.20
C PHE A 246 -3.00 6.69 0.57
N TRP A 247 -3.04 6.60 1.91
CA TRP A 247 -3.90 7.46 2.72
C TRP A 247 -3.35 8.87 2.91
N ASN A 248 -2.04 9.04 2.74
CA ASN A 248 -1.35 10.33 2.86
C ASN A 248 -0.24 10.46 1.81
N SER A 249 0.40 11.62 1.76
CA SER A 249 1.49 11.93 0.83
C SER A 249 2.81 12.25 1.55
N TYR A 250 3.04 11.65 2.72
CA TYR A 250 4.28 11.88 3.47
C TYR A 250 5.46 11.21 2.77
N THR A 251 6.57 11.93 2.64
CA THR A 251 7.83 11.41 2.10
C THR A 251 8.84 11.05 3.18
N GLU A 252 8.57 11.46 4.42
CA GLU A 252 9.42 11.20 5.57
C GLU A 252 8.84 10.11 6.46
N GLN A 253 9.69 9.20 6.93
CA GLN A 253 9.28 8.11 7.81
C GLN A 253 8.69 8.62 9.13
N SER A 254 9.18 9.74 9.66
CA SER A 254 8.72 10.31 10.93
C SER A 254 7.22 10.65 10.92
N ASP A 255 6.72 11.17 9.80
CA ASP A 255 5.33 11.59 9.66
C ASP A 255 4.40 10.38 9.62
N TRP A 256 4.80 9.34 8.85
CA TRP A 256 4.11 8.05 8.87
C TRP A 256 4.11 7.39 10.25
N THR A 257 5.23 7.51 10.99
CA THR A 257 5.34 6.95 12.33
C THR A 257 4.39 7.67 13.29
N ALA A 258 4.31 8.99 13.21
CA ALA A 258 3.40 9.78 14.06
C ALA A 258 1.93 9.43 13.80
N ASP A 259 1.53 9.30 12.53
CA ASP A 259 0.17 8.89 12.14
C ASP A 259 -0.15 7.46 12.64
N LEU A 260 0.74 6.51 12.38
CA LEU A 260 0.56 5.13 12.82
C LEU A 260 0.46 5.03 14.36
N GLU A 261 1.32 5.74 15.09
CA GLU A 261 1.28 5.75 16.56
C GLU A 261 0.01 6.37 17.13
N ALA A 262 -0.54 7.39 16.50
CA ALA A 262 -1.82 7.97 16.88
C ALA A 262 -2.97 6.96 16.74
N ARG A 263 -2.99 6.15 15.69
CA ARG A 263 -3.98 5.10 15.43
C ARG A 263 -3.88 3.93 16.39
N ILE A 264 -2.67 3.58 16.82
CA ILE A 264 -2.39 2.52 17.80
C ILE A 264 -2.74 2.98 19.22
N GLY A 265 -2.43 4.21 19.57
CA GLY A 265 -2.56 4.75 20.91
C GLY A 265 -1.85 3.87 21.97
N ALA A 266 -2.54 3.55 23.06
CA ALA A 266 -2.02 2.75 24.16
C ALA A 266 -2.11 1.23 23.94
N TYR A 267 -2.54 0.76 22.75
CA TYR A 267 -2.96 -0.63 22.54
C TYR A 267 -1.97 -1.50 21.78
N ALA A 268 -0.74 -1.06 21.58
CA ALA A 268 0.30 -1.80 20.86
C ALA A 268 0.45 -3.26 21.33
N GLY A 269 0.38 -3.52 22.64
CA GLY A 269 0.52 -4.86 23.22
C GLY A 269 -0.58 -5.86 22.84
N ARG A 270 -1.67 -5.40 22.23
CA ARG A 270 -2.82 -6.22 21.77
C ARG A 270 -3.02 -6.15 20.26
N THR A 271 -2.37 -5.22 19.60
CA THR A 271 -2.61 -4.91 18.18
C THR A 271 -1.71 -5.76 17.29
N VAL A 272 -2.30 -6.32 16.25
CA VAL A 272 -1.62 -6.86 15.08
C VAL A 272 -1.88 -5.88 13.93
N ILE A 273 -0.82 -5.43 13.26
CA ILE A 273 -0.97 -4.77 11.96
C ILE A 273 -1.15 -5.91 10.95
N ASP A 274 -2.40 -6.27 10.67
CA ASP A 274 -2.70 -7.44 9.86
C ASP A 274 -3.03 -7.13 8.40
N GLU A 275 -3.02 -5.83 8.06
CA GLU A 275 -2.79 -5.38 6.70
C GLU A 275 -1.90 -4.14 6.67
N ALA A 276 -0.84 -4.26 5.92
CA ALA A 276 0.04 -3.17 5.49
C ALA A 276 0.72 -3.61 4.21
N GLY A 277 0.68 -2.80 3.17
CA GLY A 277 1.16 -3.17 1.85
C GLY A 277 1.76 -2.01 1.08
N SER A 278 2.63 -2.34 0.14
CA SER A 278 3.34 -1.37 -0.68
C SER A 278 3.68 -1.99 -2.03
N PRO A 279 3.83 -1.20 -3.13
CA PRO A 279 4.15 -1.75 -4.44
C PRO A 279 5.49 -2.50 -4.46
N MET A 280 5.47 -3.81 -4.67
CA MET A 280 6.67 -4.67 -4.65
C MET A 280 7.23 -4.99 -6.04
N THR A 281 6.43 -4.82 -7.09
CA THR A 281 6.82 -5.17 -8.46
C THR A 281 7.36 -3.99 -9.27
N VAL A 282 7.42 -2.80 -8.68
CA VAL A 282 7.72 -1.53 -9.38
C VAL A 282 9.16 -1.03 -9.18
N GLY A 283 10.06 -1.88 -8.68
CA GLY A 283 11.48 -1.57 -8.56
C GLY A 283 11.85 -0.57 -7.45
N LEU A 284 10.96 -0.31 -6.48
CA LEU A 284 11.27 0.55 -5.34
C LEU A 284 12.39 -0.05 -4.47
N ASN A 285 13.30 0.81 -4.01
CA ASN A 285 14.32 0.43 -3.05
C ASN A 285 13.86 0.70 -1.62
N TYR A 286 13.37 -0.32 -0.95
CA TYR A 286 12.90 -0.23 0.46
C TYR A 286 14.03 -0.07 1.48
N GLY A 287 15.30 -0.08 1.06
CA GLY A 287 16.41 0.37 1.88
C GLY A 287 16.59 1.90 1.89
N ALA A 288 15.99 2.63 0.96
CA ALA A 288 15.93 4.09 0.94
C ALA A 288 14.66 4.55 1.67
N TRP A 289 14.76 4.85 2.96
CA TRP A 289 13.60 5.00 3.83
C TRP A 289 12.87 6.35 3.75
N ASN A 290 13.46 7.37 3.14
CA ASN A 290 12.87 8.69 2.99
C ASN A 290 12.89 9.15 1.54
N GLY A 291 12.10 10.17 1.23
CA GLY A 291 12.03 10.78 -0.09
C GLY A 291 11.01 10.15 -1.05
N ASN A 292 10.39 9.03 -0.65
CA ASN A 292 9.31 8.41 -1.40
C ASN A 292 8.19 7.96 -0.44
N ILE A 293 6.93 8.17 -0.85
CA ILE A 293 5.75 7.86 -0.03
C ILE A 293 5.78 6.41 0.46
N TYR A 294 5.99 5.46 -0.44
CA TYR A 294 5.87 4.03 -0.14
C TYR A 294 7.06 3.46 0.62
N THR A 295 8.29 3.94 0.35
CA THR A 295 9.46 3.47 1.08
C THR A 295 9.49 4.00 2.50
N SER A 296 9.16 5.29 2.70
CA SER A 296 9.06 5.91 4.03
C SER A 296 7.89 5.33 4.84
N TYR A 297 6.75 5.08 4.20
CA TYR A 297 5.61 4.41 4.80
C TYR A 297 5.95 3.01 5.30
N LEU A 298 6.46 2.12 4.43
CA LEU A 298 6.72 0.74 4.82
C LEU A 298 7.86 0.63 5.85
N ALA A 299 8.84 1.52 5.78
CA ALA A 299 9.89 1.64 6.80
C ALA A 299 9.30 2.03 8.17
N SER A 300 8.35 2.97 8.19
CA SER A 300 7.61 3.32 9.41
C SER A 300 6.87 2.13 9.99
N VAL A 301 6.11 1.39 9.16
CA VAL A 301 5.37 0.20 9.59
C VAL A 301 6.31 -0.84 10.21
N ALA A 302 7.37 -1.21 9.49
CA ALA A 302 8.32 -2.23 9.93
C ALA A 302 9.04 -1.83 11.23
N ASN A 303 9.50 -0.58 11.33
CA ASN A 303 10.19 -0.07 12.51
C ASN A 303 9.24 0.05 13.71
N THR A 304 8.01 0.50 13.52
CA THR A 304 7.02 0.61 14.59
C THR A 304 6.60 -0.77 15.09
N ALA A 305 6.28 -1.70 14.20
CA ALA A 305 5.97 -3.08 14.59
C ALA A 305 7.10 -3.68 15.42
N ARG A 306 8.35 -3.58 14.96
CA ARG A 306 9.52 -4.09 15.67
C ARG A 306 9.73 -3.42 17.03
N SER A 307 9.73 -2.08 17.08
CA SER A 307 10.05 -1.32 18.30
C SER A 307 8.99 -1.46 19.38
N LYS A 308 7.72 -1.60 19.01
CA LYS A 308 6.59 -1.78 19.92
C LYS A 308 6.26 -3.26 20.22
N GLY A 309 6.96 -4.22 19.59
CA GLY A 309 6.68 -5.66 19.75
C GLY A 309 5.31 -6.05 19.22
N MET A 310 4.90 -5.47 18.10
CA MET A 310 3.63 -5.73 17.44
C MET A 310 3.76 -6.79 16.36
N GLY A 311 2.66 -7.52 16.11
CA GLY A 311 2.53 -8.40 14.96
C GLY A 311 2.41 -7.60 13.65
N LEU A 312 2.96 -8.18 12.59
CA LEU A 312 2.87 -7.64 11.23
C LEU A 312 2.52 -8.76 10.27
N VAL A 313 1.42 -8.61 9.53
CA VAL A 313 0.92 -9.53 8.51
C VAL A 313 0.73 -8.74 7.23
N TYR A 314 1.65 -8.93 6.29
CA TYR A 314 1.77 -8.12 5.08
C TYR A 314 0.64 -8.39 4.08
N TRP A 315 0.18 -7.34 3.40
CA TRP A 315 -0.83 -7.39 2.34
C TRP A 315 -0.27 -7.02 0.96
N PRO A 316 -0.46 -7.89 -0.06
CA PRO A 316 -0.66 -9.32 0.12
C PRO A 316 0.67 -10.08 0.03
N GLY A 317 0.70 -11.27 0.62
CA GLY A 317 1.78 -12.23 0.41
C GLY A 317 1.76 -12.76 -1.01
N LEU A 318 0.59 -13.22 -1.45
CA LEU A 318 0.31 -13.66 -2.81
C LEU A 318 -1.12 -13.26 -3.20
N ARG A 319 -1.24 -12.47 -4.26
CA ARG A 319 -2.49 -12.12 -4.93
C ARG A 319 -2.19 -11.89 -6.42
N PHE A 320 -2.86 -12.64 -7.28
CA PHE A 320 -2.63 -12.53 -8.72
C PHE A 320 -3.08 -11.17 -9.26
N GLY A 321 -2.22 -10.54 -10.07
CA GLY A 321 -2.48 -9.24 -10.66
C GLY A 321 -2.25 -8.04 -9.74
N ASP A 322 -1.78 -8.25 -8.52
CA ASP A 322 -1.54 -7.18 -7.57
C ASP A 322 -0.06 -6.78 -7.50
N SER A 323 0.22 -5.51 -7.79
CA SER A 323 1.57 -4.94 -7.70
C SER A 323 2.13 -4.91 -6.27
N TYR A 324 1.28 -5.03 -5.25
CA TYR A 324 1.69 -5.08 -3.85
C TYR A 324 2.09 -6.47 -3.39
N SER A 325 1.80 -7.54 -4.17
CA SER A 325 2.22 -8.89 -3.82
C SER A 325 3.71 -8.96 -3.56
N ILE A 326 4.09 -9.39 -2.34
CA ILE A 326 5.51 -9.51 -1.98
C ILE A 326 6.17 -10.68 -2.71
N GLU A 327 5.39 -11.70 -3.05
CA GLU A 327 5.83 -12.87 -3.81
C GLU A 327 4.88 -13.16 -4.97
N SER A 328 5.38 -13.87 -5.97
CA SER A 328 4.65 -14.41 -7.11
C SER A 328 4.95 -15.90 -7.27
N LEU A 329 4.24 -16.59 -8.18
CA LEU A 329 4.51 -17.99 -8.50
C LEU A 329 5.36 -18.12 -9.76
N ASP A 330 6.42 -18.91 -9.69
CA ASP A 330 7.15 -19.37 -10.87
C ASP A 330 6.36 -20.41 -11.69
N SER A 331 6.91 -20.86 -12.79
CA SER A 331 6.29 -21.88 -13.67
C SER A 331 6.06 -23.23 -12.97
N GLU A 332 6.77 -23.50 -11.90
CA GLU A 332 6.66 -24.73 -11.09
C GLU A 332 5.69 -24.51 -9.89
N GLY A 333 5.16 -23.30 -9.72
CA GLY A 333 4.28 -22.91 -8.63
C GLY A 333 5.04 -22.75 -7.28
N ASN A 334 6.32 -22.40 -7.30
CA ASN A 334 7.05 -22.00 -6.11
C ASN A 334 6.93 -20.48 -5.93
N LEU A 335 6.98 -20.04 -4.67
CA LEU A 335 7.03 -18.62 -4.34
C LEU A 335 8.41 -18.04 -4.63
N VAL A 336 8.42 -16.90 -5.32
CA VAL A 336 9.59 -16.09 -5.65
C VAL A 336 9.37 -14.65 -5.24
N ASP A 337 10.39 -14.03 -4.68
CA ASP A 337 10.34 -12.66 -4.16
C ASP A 337 10.21 -11.64 -5.30
N ASN A 338 9.26 -10.72 -5.21
CA ASN A 338 9.10 -9.61 -6.16
C ASN A 338 10.00 -8.42 -5.83
N SER A 339 10.43 -8.28 -4.57
CA SER A 339 11.31 -7.21 -4.11
C SER A 339 12.27 -7.71 -3.02
N ALA A 340 13.53 -7.86 -3.34
CA ALA A 340 14.54 -8.28 -2.37
C ALA A 340 14.68 -7.30 -1.19
N THR A 341 14.60 -5.99 -1.46
CA THR A 341 14.68 -4.95 -0.43
C THR A 341 13.39 -4.87 0.40
N GLY A 342 12.23 -5.11 -0.22
CA GLY A 342 10.94 -5.23 0.48
C GLY A 342 10.93 -6.44 1.42
N VAL A 343 11.38 -7.60 0.95
CA VAL A 343 11.55 -8.81 1.77
C VAL A 343 12.49 -8.55 2.95
N ALA A 344 13.64 -7.91 2.72
CA ALA A 344 14.58 -7.58 3.78
C ALA A 344 13.95 -6.67 4.84
N LEU A 345 13.18 -5.66 4.43
CA LEU A 345 12.48 -4.75 5.33
C LEU A 345 11.37 -5.45 6.12
N LEU A 346 10.58 -6.33 5.50
CA LEU A 346 9.57 -7.12 6.22
C LEU A 346 10.22 -8.07 7.24
N ARG A 347 11.28 -8.77 6.87
CA ARG A 347 12.04 -9.62 7.80
C ARG A 347 12.56 -8.82 8.99
N TRP A 348 13.02 -7.58 8.75
CA TRP A 348 13.37 -6.65 9.82
C TRP A 348 12.18 -6.34 10.73
N GLY A 349 11.03 -6.00 10.16
CA GLY A 349 9.77 -5.76 10.90
C GLY A 349 9.34 -6.97 11.72
N TYR A 350 9.56 -8.18 11.22
CA TYR A 350 9.31 -9.44 11.92
C TYR A 350 10.31 -9.77 13.05
N GLY A 351 11.30 -8.90 13.24
CA GLY A 351 12.28 -9.05 14.31
C GLY A 351 13.54 -9.81 13.92
N PHE A 352 13.74 -10.16 12.66
CA PHE A 352 14.98 -10.80 12.19
C PHE A 352 16.10 -9.77 12.01
N GLY A 353 17.33 -10.22 12.21
CA GLY A 353 18.52 -9.36 12.09
C GLY A 353 18.72 -8.40 13.27
N THR A 354 19.89 -7.83 13.36
CA THR A 354 20.29 -6.87 14.41
C THR A 354 20.51 -5.46 13.87
N THR A 355 20.63 -5.33 12.56
CA THR A 355 20.83 -4.06 11.85
C THR A 355 19.70 -3.83 10.88
N PRO A 356 19.12 -2.62 10.80
CA PRO A 356 18.13 -2.29 9.79
C PRO A 356 18.68 -2.58 8.39
N PRO A 357 17.84 -3.08 7.45
CA PRO A 357 18.27 -3.33 6.09
C PRO A 357 18.47 -1.98 5.37
N VAL A 358 19.63 -1.40 5.55
CA VAL A 358 20.05 -0.23 4.77
C VAL A 358 20.76 -0.75 3.53
N ASN A 359 20.34 -0.32 2.39
CA ASN A 359 21.02 -0.65 1.15
C ASN A 359 22.12 0.41 0.94
N ASP A 360 23.40 -0.01 1.05
CA ASP A 360 24.57 0.83 0.76
C ASP A 360 24.71 1.17 -0.73
N LEU A 361 23.87 0.58 -1.57
CA LEU A 361 23.77 1.01 -2.97
C LEU A 361 23.15 2.40 -2.98
N PRO A 362 23.77 3.37 -3.64
CA PRO A 362 23.13 4.65 -3.87
C PRO A 362 21.75 4.34 -4.48
N PRO A 363 20.68 5.05 -4.08
CA PRO A 363 19.40 4.90 -4.75
C PRO A 363 19.66 4.97 -6.24
N ALA A 364 19.04 4.08 -7.02
CA ALA A 364 18.99 4.29 -8.45
C ALA A 364 18.64 5.76 -8.65
N PRO A 365 19.38 6.51 -9.45
CA PRO A 365 19.13 7.94 -9.60
C PRO A 365 17.62 8.06 -9.81
N PRO A 366 16.93 8.93 -9.04
CA PRO A 366 15.51 9.07 -9.18
C PRO A 366 15.25 9.31 -10.65
N GLY A 367 14.40 8.50 -11.26
CA GLY A 367 14.00 8.74 -12.63
C GLY A 367 13.41 10.14 -12.68
N GLU A 368 13.62 10.81 -13.77
CA GLU A 368 13.06 12.15 -13.93
C GLU A 368 11.55 12.05 -14.05
N VAL A 369 10.87 13.00 -13.46
CA VAL A 369 9.43 13.14 -13.61
C VAL A 369 9.14 13.91 -14.89
N LEU A 370 8.32 13.38 -15.77
CA LEU A 370 7.80 14.11 -16.94
C LEU A 370 6.54 14.88 -16.52
N ARG A 371 6.68 16.18 -16.32
CA ARG A 371 5.58 17.06 -15.90
C ARG A 371 5.06 17.90 -17.04
N GLY A 372 3.78 17.78 -17.35
CA GLY A 372 3.12 18.56 -18.38
C GLY A 372 3.06 20.05 -18.04
N VAL A 373 3.52 20.90 -18.96
CA VAL A 373 3.50 22.37 -18.78
C VAL A 373 2.07 22.88 -18.66
N GLY A 374 1.15 22.34 -19.47
CA GLY A 374 -0.25 22.76 -19.46
C GLY A 374 -1.05 22.29 -18.26
N SER A 375 -0.74 21.09 -17.75
CA SER A 375 -1.50 20.46 -16.66
C SER A 375 -0.89 20.64 -15.28
N GLY A 376 0.44 20.80 -15.21
CA GLY A 376 1.19 20.71 -13.96
C GLY A 376 1.22 19.31 -13.35
N ARG A 377 0.69 18.28 -14.04
CA ARG A 377 0.65 16.86 -13.63
C ARG A 377 1.75 16.06 -14.27
N CYS A 378 1.99 14.88 -13.69
CA CYS A 378 3.04 13.97 -14.12
C CYS A 378 2.48 12.87 -15.03
N VAL A 379 3.29 12.41 -15.99
CA VAL A 379 3.00 11.20 -16.77
C VAL A 379 3.07 10.01 -15.82
N ASP A 380 1.99 9.28 -15.73
CA ASP A 380 1.73 8.25 -14.74
C ASP A 380 1.40 6.90 -15.39
N VAL A 381 1.83 5.82 -14.75
CA VAL A 381 1.32 4.49 -15.06
C VAL A 381 0.19 4.16 -14.08
N PRO A 382 -1.07 4.13 -14.55
CA PRO A 382 -2.23 3.96 -13.67
C PRO A 382 -2.13 2.74 -12.76
N GLY A 383 -2.42 2.93 -11.48
CA GLY A 383 -2.48 1.85 -10.50
C GLY A 383 -1.17 1.08 -10.30
N PHE A 384 -0.02 1.67 -10.65
CA PHE A 384 1.29 0.99 -10.64
C PHE A 384 1.32 -0.29 -11.50
N SER A 385 0.50 -0.37 -12.54
CA SER A 385 0.43 -1.52 -13.42
C SER A 385 1.78 -1.83 -14.06
N THR A 386 2.16 -3.09 -14.10
CA THR A 386 3.33 -3.59 -14.85
C THR A 386 2.92 -4.38 -16.09
N ALA A 387 1.61 -4.43 -16.39
CA ALA A 387 1.10 -5.17 -17.53
C ALA A 387 1.43 -4.47 -18.85
N ASN A 388 1.92 -5.25 -19.83
CA ASN A 388 2.10 -4.73 -21.18
C ASN A 388 0.77 -4.25 -21.76
N GLY A 389 0.77 -3.08 -22.40
CA GLY A 389 -0.43 -2.46 -22.94
C GLY A 389 -1.15 -1.51 -22.00
N THR A 390 -0.67 -1.33 -20.77
CA THR A 390 -1.24 -0.31 -19.87
C THR A 390 -1.02 1.08 -20.46
N GLN A 391 -2.11 1.80 -20.74
CA GLN A 391 -2.07 3.17 -21.23
C GLN A 391 -1.66 4.13 -20.13
N LEU A 392 -0.79 5.09 -20.47
CA LEU A 392 -0.36 6.17 -19.58
C LEU A 392 -1.45 7.23 -19.46
N ASP A 393 -1.48 7.89 -18.32
CA ASP A 393 -2.32 9.03 -18.08
C ASP A 393 -1.57 10.17 -17.37
N LEU A 394 -2.29 11.25 -17.08
CA LEU A 394 -1.83 12.33 -16.21
C LEU A 394 -2.36 12.09 -14.80
N TRP A 395 -1.49 12.23 -13.82
CA TRP A 395 -1.88 12.19 -12.41
C TRP A 395 -1.15 13.24 -11.60
N ASP A 396 -1.69 13.60 -10.43
CA ASP A 396 -0.98 14.48 -9.50
C ASP A 396 0.40 13.91 -9.20
N CYS A 397 1.45 14.74 -9.27
CA CYS A 397 2.82 14.29 -9.02
C CYS A 397 2.96 13.82 -7.56
N ASN A 398 3.29 12.56 -7.38
CA ASN A 398 3.30 11.89 -6.07
C ASN A 398 4.65 11.24 -5.72
N ALA A 399 5.69 11.48 -6.53
CA ALA A 399 7.00 10.85 -6.42
C ALA A 399 6.99 9.31 -6.42
N GLY A 400 5.91 8.70 -6.90
CA GLY A 400 5.78 7.24 -7.05
C GLY A 400 6.68 6.68 -8.15
N GLY A 401 7.08 5.40 -8.02
CA GLY A 401 7.87 4.72 -9.03
C GLY A 401 7.17 4.63 -10.40
N ASN A 402 5.84 4.74 -10.42
CA ASN A 402 5.02 4.78 -11.62
C ASN A 402 5.07 6.12 -12.39
N GLN A 403 5.71 7.13 -11.82
CA GLN A 403 5.97 8.44 -12.44
C GLN A 403 7.48 8.70 -12.63
N SER A 404 8.33 7.74 -12.28
CA SER A 404 9.79 7.86 -12.31
C SER A 404 10.32 7.26 -13.62
N TRP A 405 10.68 8.13 -14.56
CA TRP A 405 11.12 7.77 -15.90
C TRP A 405 12.64 7.92 -16.04
N ASN A 406 13.33 6.85 -16.38
CA ASN A 406 14.75 6.89 -16.66
C ASN A 406 14.97 7.02 -18.17
N TRP A 407 15.74 8.05 -18.55
CA TRP A 407 16.18 8.25 -19.92
C TRP A 407 17.51 7.56 -20.15
N ASP A 408 17.57 6.64 -21.09
CA ASP A 408 18.80 5.94 -21.42
C ASP A 408 19.48 6.47 -22.70
N THR A 409 20.69 5.98 -22.97
CA THR A 409 21.48 6.35 -24.14
C THR A 409 20.85 5.84 -25.45
N ASN A 410 19.89 4.92 -25.38
CA ASN A 410 19.15 4.39 -26.51
C ASN A 410 17.88 5.19 -26.80
N LYS A 411 17.71 6.33 -26.13
CA LYS A 411 16.52 7.18 -26.21
C LYS A 411 15.24 6.52 -25.66
N GLN A 412 15.36 5.52 -24.82
CA GLN A 412 14.21 4.89 -24.19
C GLN A 412 13.87 5.61 -22.87
N LEU A 413 12.59 5.82 -22.65
CA LEU A 413 12.03 6.23 -21.36
C LEU A 413 11.56 4.98 -20.63
N THR A 414 12.29 4.57 -19.59
CA THR A 414 12.01 3.36 -18.85
C THR A 414 11.41 3.66 -17.49
N VAL A 415 10.42 2.87 -17.11
CA VAL A 415 9.81 2.84 -15.79
C VAL A 415 9.96 1.45 -15.19
N TYR A 416 10.05 1.34 -13.88
CA TYR A 416 10.27 0.06 -13.17
C TYR A 416 11.56 -0.70 -13.59
N GLY A 417 12.46 -0.05 -14.31
CA GLY A 417 13.72 -0.64 -14.78
C GLY A 417 13.61 -1.58 -15.99
N ASN A 418 12.41 -2.02 -16.36
CA ASN A 418 12.21 -3.01 -17.43
C ASN A 418 11.04 -2.74 -18.37
N LYS A 419 10.25 -1.70 -18.12
CA LYS A 419 9.15 -1.28 -18.99
C LYS A 419 9.51 0.00 -19.72
N CYS A 420 9.21 0.06 -21.01
CA CYS A 420 9.47 1.19 -21.87
C CYS A 420 8.18 1.91 -22.24
N MET A 421 8.21 3.24 -22.19
CA MET A 421 7.19 4.10 -22.79
C MET A 421 7.14 3.80 -24.28
N THR A 422 5.99 3.37 -24.77
CA THR A 422 5.83 2.81 -26.11
C THR A 422 4.66 3.47 -26.82
N VAL A 423 4.83 3.88 -28.06
CA VAL A 423 3.68 4.24 -28.91
C VAL A 423 2.93 2.93 -29.22
N GLY A 424 1.69 2.82 -28.74
CA GLY A 424 0.80 1.69 -29.03
C GLY A 424 0.29 1.71 -30.47
N GLY A 425 -0.54 0.71 -30.82
CA GLY A 425 -1.11 0.63 -32.16
C GLY A 425 -0.18 0.04 -33.22
N SER A 426 -0.49 0.27 -34.49
CA SER A 426 0.14 -0.44 -35.61
C SER A 426 1.13 0.40 -36.41
N GLY A 427 1.53 1.60 -35.96
CA GLY A 427 2.43 2.36 -36.81
C GLY A 427 2.76 3.79 -36.47
N ALA A 428 2.62 4.20 -35.23
CA ALA A 428 2.85 5.58 -34.79
C ALA A 428 2.06 6.60 -35.62
N THR A 429 0.74 6.58 -35.44
CA THR A 429 -0.22 7.51 -36.04
C THR A 429 -0.80 8.44 -34.97
N ALA A 430 -1.26 9.62 -35.35
CA ALA A 430 -1.89 10.54 -34.42
C ALA A 430 -3.13 9.91 -33.76
N GLY A 431 -3.19 9.97 -32.43
CA GLY A 431 -4.21 9.34 -31.61
C GLY A 431 -3.85 7.94 -31.10
N ASP A 432 -2.69 7.38 -31.52
CA ASP A 432 -2.24 6.11 -30.92
C ASP A 432 -1.92 6.32 -29.42
N PRO A 433 -2.39 5.39 -28.55
CA PRO A 433 -2.13 5.51 -27.13
C PRO A 433 -0.64 5.36 -26.80
N VAL A 434 -0.16 6.06 -25.82
CA VAL A 434 1.14 5.80 -25.23
C VAL A 434 0.96 4.83 -24.07
N ILE A 435 1.65 3.69 -24.13
CA ILE A 435 1.52 2.55 -23.22
C ILE A 435 2.88 2.16 -22.65
N ILE A 436 2.88 1.29 -21.64
CA ILE A 436 4.10 0.58 -21.25
C ILE A 436 4.13 -0.82 -21.88
N THR A 437 5.32 -1.25 -22.29
CA THR A 437 5.60 -2.65 -22.72
C THR A 437 7.00 -3.05 -22.29
N ASP A 438 7.31 -4.36 -22.34
CA ASP A 438 8.68 -4.81 -22.16
C ASP A 438 9.62 -4.11 -23.13
N CYS A 439 10.80 -3.70 -22.69
CA CYS A 439 11.77 -3.01 -23.51
C CYS A 439 12.34 -3.94 -24.58
N THR A 440 12.16 -3.59 -25.84
CA THR A 440 12.63 -4.35 -27.00
C THR A 440 13.59 -3.56 -27.90
N GLY A 441 13.77 -2.26 -27.60
CA GLY A 441 14.64 -1.37 -28.36
C GLY A 441 14.10 -0.92 -29.73
N THR A 442 12.83 -1.17 -30.02
CA THR A 442 12.20 -0.73 -31.28
C THR A 442 12.02 0.78 -31.34
N ALA A 443 11.90 1.34 -32.54
CA ALA A 443 11.69 2.78 -32.74
C ALA A 443 10.43 3.31 -32.03
N ALA A 444 9.40 2.48 -31.83
CA ALA A 444 8.19 2.81 -31.11
C ALA A 444 8.43 3.06 -29.59
N GLN A 445 9.57 2.64 -29.08
CA GLN A 445 9.99 2.83 -27.69
C GLN A 445 11.05 3.93 -27.52
N GLN A 446 11.38 4.61 -28.60
CA GLN A 446 12.43 5.62 -28.60
C GLN A 446 11.82 7.02 -28.78
N TRP A 447 12.36 7.97 -28.02
CA TRP A 447 11.86 9.32 -27.93
C TRP A 447 12.99 10.34 -28.02
N ASN A 448 12.74 11.48 -28.62
CA ASN A 448 13.65 12.63 -28.57
C ASN A 448 13.04 13.67 -27.62
N VAL A 449 13.81 14.13 -26.65
CA VAL A 449 13.46 15.32 -25.84
C VAL A 449 14.09 16.53 -26.48
N ASN A 450 13.29 17.48 -26.83
CA ASN A 450 13.69 18.66 -27.61
C ASN A 450 13.83 19.88 -26.69
N ALA A 451 14.58 20.88 -27.15
CA ALA A 451 14.83 22.10 -26.38
C ALA A 451 13.57 22.97 -26.17
N ASP A 452 12.55 22.77 -26.98
CA ASP A 452 11.24 23.42 -26.87
C ASP A 452 10.29 22.69 -25.90
N LEU A 453 10.83 21.74 -25.14
CA LEU A 453 10.13 20.89 -24.18
C LEU A 453 9.20 19.83 -24.83
N SER A 454 9.17 19.71 -26.15
CA SER A 454 8.43 18.62 -26.79
C SER A 454 9.18 17.30 -26.64
N VAL A 455 8.42 16.20 -26.59
CA VAL A 455 8.94 14.82 -26.61
C VAL A 455 8.39 14.16 -27.86
N THR A 456 9.26 13.91 -28.86
CA THR A 456 8.84 13.38 -30.17
C THR A 456 9.17 11.91 -30.31
N SER A 457 8.29 11.14 -30.96
CA SER A 457 8.52 9.74 -31.27
C SER A 457 9.62 9.57 -32.32
N VAL A 458 10.55 8.64 -32.10
CA VAL A 458 11.54 8.28 -33.12
C VAL A 458 10.90 7.50 -34.29
N ALA A 459 9.85 6.72 -34.02
CA ALA A 459 9.12 6.01 -35.07
C ALA A 459 8.43 6.96 -36.06
N ASN A 460 7.95 8.12 -35.58
CA ASN A 460 7.38 9.18 -36.40
C ASN A 460 7.65 10.55 -35.76
N PRO A 461 8.70 11.26 -36.20
CA PRO A 461 9.11 12.55 -35.62
C PRO A 461 8.09 13.71 -35.75
N ALA A 462 7.05 13.54 -36.57
CA ALA A 462 5.96 14.51 -36.65
C ALA A 462 4.97 14.40 -35.47
N LEU A 463 5.12 13.37 -34.62
CA LEU A 463 4.24 13.13 -33.48
C LEU A 463 4.95 13.45 -32.17
N CYS A 464 4.26 14.20 -31.34
CA CYS A 464 4.63 14.58 -29.98
C CYS A 464 3.85 13.77 -28.96
N LEU A 465 4.47 13.48 -27.83
CA LEU A 465 3.78 13.03 -26.61
C LEU A 465 2.75 14.09 -26.25
N ASP A 466 1.49 13.71 -26.11
CA ASP A 466 0.34 14.61 -26.00
C ASP A 466 -0.55 14.22 -24.81
N ALA A 467 -0.97 15.22 -24.04
CA ALA A 467 -2.09 15.05 -23.13
C ALA A 467 -3.38 15.18 -23.93
N ALA A 468 -4.07 14.06 -24.16
CA ALA A 468 -5.20 13.95 -25.07
C ALA A 468 -6.25 15.04 -24.89
N GLY A 469 -6.62 15.71 -25.98
CA GLY A 469 -7.60 16.78 -25.98
C GLY A 469 -7.22 18.00 -25.14
N ALA A 470 -5.93 18.22 -24.89
CA ALA A 470 -5.40 19.23 -23.97
C ALA A 470 -6.00 19.13 -22.56
N GLY A 471 -6.36 17.93 -22.12
CA GLY A 471 -6.87 17.66 -20.78
C GLY A 471 -5.84 17.98 -19.70
N THR A 472 -6.33 18.46 -18.55
CA THR A 472 -5.48 18.84 -17.41
C THR A 472 -5.82 18.11 -16.12
N GLY A 473 -6.84 17.26 -16.13
CA GLY A 473 -7.32 16.49 -14.96
C GLY A 473 -6.55 15.18 -14.75
N ASN A 474 -6.64 14.62 -13.53
CA ASN A 474 -6.21 13.24 -13.26
C ASN A 474 -7.01 12.28 -14.16
N GLY A 475 -6.32 11.26 -14.71
CA GLY A 475 -6.91 10.30 -15.63
C GLY A 475 -6.99 10.78 -17.09
N THR A 476 -6.44 11.97 -17.42
CA THR A 476 -6.31 12.38 -18.81
C THR A 476 -5.34 11.45 -19.53
N SER A 477 -5.81 10.73 -20.55
CA SER A 477 -4.98 9.79 -21.31
C SER A 477 -3.81 10.51 -22.00
N VAL A 478 -2.68 9.80 -22.10
CA VAL A 478 -1.52 10.23 -22.88
C VAL A 478 -1.51 9.46 -24.20
N ASP A 479 -1.42 10.19 -25.30
CA ASP A 479 -1.33 9.65 -26.66
C ASP A 479 -0.18 10.31 -27.44
N VAL A 480 -0.07 10.03 -28.73
CA VAL A 480 0.77 10.81 -29.65
C VAL A 480 -0.12 11.59 -30.60
N TRP A 481 0.19 12.87 -30.78
CA TRP A 481 -0.53 13.74 -31.71
C TRP A 481 0.44 14.56 -32.55
N TYR A 482 -0.03 15.08 -33.69
CA TYR A 482 0.79 15.99 -34.50
C TYR A 482 1.34 17.14 -33.65
N CYS A 483 2.66 17.37 -33.73
CA CYS A 483 3.31 18.43 -32.98
C CYS A 483 2.74 19.78 -33.40
N ASN A 484 2.21 20.54 -32.44
CA ASN A 484 1.54 21.85 -32.67
C ASN A 484 2.08 22.94 -31.74
N GLY A 485 3.02 22.64 -30.86
CA GLY A 485 3.61 23.58 -29.89
C GLY A 485 2.70 23.95 -28.72
N GLY A 486 1.56 23.31 -28.56
CA GLY A 486 0.64 23.51 -27.43
C GLY A 486 1.26 23.08 -26.10
N SER A 487 0.83 23.70 -25.00
CA SER A 487 1.33 23.39 -23.65
C SER A 487 1.01 21.97 -23.19
N ASN A 488 0.04 21.31 -23.82
CA ASN A 488 -0.29 19.90 -23.62
C ASN A 488 0.71 18.91 -24.26
N GLN A 489 1.65 19.44 -25.08
CA GLN A 489 2.74 18.69 -25.72
C GLN A 489 4.11 19.11 -25.20
N GLN A 490 4.15 19.93 -24.15
CA GLN A 490 5.38 20.40 -23.52
C GLN A 490 5.55 19.74 -22.15
N TRP A 491 6.75 19.21 -21.91
CA TRP A 491 7.07 18.42 -20.75
C TRP A 491 8.37 18.86 -20.10
N THR A 492 8.30 19.30 -18.85
CA THR A 492 9.50 19.56 -18.06
C THR A 492 9.99 18.25 -17.41
N ARG A 493 11.30 18.16 -17.25
CA ARG A 493 11.98 17.06 -16.57
C ARG A 493 12.55 17.57 -15.25
N SER A 494 12.30 16.86 -14.15
CA SER A 494 12.79 17.24 -12.81
C SER A 494 13.08 16.02 -11.94
#